data_502787d7c96508048ae48cbaeb793b96
#
_entry.id   502787d7c96508048ae48cbaeb793b96
#
_cell.length_a   1.000
_cell.length_b   1.000
_cell.length_c   1.000
_cell.angle_alpha   90.00
_cell.angle_beta   90.00
_cell.angle_gamma   90.00
#
_symmetry.space_group_name_H-M   'P 1'
#
loop_
_entity.id
_entity.type
_entity.pdbx_description
1 polymer ?
#
loop_
_entity_poly.entity_id
_entity_poly.type
_entity_poly.pdbx_seq_one_letter_code
_entity_poly.pdbx_strand_id
1 'polypeptide(L)'
;ITYKYYDATFFADQGLFAENKYNDQISGFQGVSLSGRWLYKPLNNEFITLHVGASFRYSRINTGEVVNNVFKTNVELESNMQTYVDGTTEFLNAQVPWAKNTITVGPEVLVVTSNMFLRGEYIYKRLYKKRNDEALFENQLGGVWSWTTLASWQAGNPIRTSKFQGAYVEMGYLLCGEGYGYDDEYGLLRGSNERGDLEIVARY
;
A
#
# COMPACT_ATOMS: atom_id res chain seq x y z
N ILE A 1 9.62 -15.15 -3.29
CA ILE A 1 11.09 -15.03 -3.50
C ILE A 1 11.45 -13.59 -3.20
N THR A 2 12.37 -13.39 -2.24
CA THR A 2 12.83 -12.06 -1.82
C THR A 2 14.34 -11.95 -1.93
N TYR A 3 14.81 -10.75 -2.17
CA TYR A 3 16.22 -10.38 -2.12
C TYR A 3 16.37 -9.15 -1.24
N LYS A 4 17.29 -9.20 -0.29
CA LYS A 4 17.57 -8.12 0.64
C LYS A 4 19.08 -7.83 0.65
N TYR A 5 19.43 -6.56 0.58
CA TYR A 5 20.78 -6.04 0.73
C TYR A 5 20.76 -4.82 1.63
N TYR A 6 21.72 -4.71 2.52
CA TYR A 6 21.88 -3.51 3.34
C TYR A 6 23.34 -3.30 3.72
N ASP A 7 23.70 -2.05 3.81
CA ASP A 7 24.97 -1.57 4.34
C ASP A 7 24.80 -0.19 5.01
N ALA A 8 25.90 0.47 5.38
CA ALA A 8 25.84 1.79 6.00
C ALA A 8 25.24 2.88 5.10
N THR A 9 25.21 2.70 3.78
CA THR A 9 24.81 3.71 2.79
C THR A 9 23.50 3.37 2.08
N PHE A 10 23.28 2.08 1.81
CA PHE A 10 22.14 1.61 1.03
C PHE A 10 21.36 0.52 1.74
N PHE A 11 20.06 0.51 1.47
CA PHE A 11 19.18 -0.59 1.78
C PHE A 11 18.32 -0.89 0.56
N ALA A 12 18.16 -2.17 0.24
CA ALA A 12 17.27 -2.63 -0.81
C ALA A 12 16.59 -3.93 -0.37
N ASP A 13 15.28 -3.93 -0.37
CA ASP A 13 14.48 -5.13 -0.17
C ASP A 13 13.46 -5.22 -1.29
N GLN A 14 13.41 -6.36 -1.97
CA GLN A 14 12.50 -6.56 -3.09
C GLN A 14 12.11 -8.01 -3.22
N GLY A 15 10.90 -8.25 -3.74
CA GLY A 15 10.40 -9.60 -3.85
C GLY A 15 9.23 -9.78 -4.79
N LEU A 16 9.05 -11.02 -5.20
CA LEU A 16 7.90 -11.52 -5.94
C LEU A 16 7.00 -12.30 -4.98
N PHE A 17 5.73 -11.98 -5.00
CA PHE A 17 4.72 -12.53 -4.09
C PHE A 17 3.52 -13.05 -4.87
N ALA A 18 2.92 -14.13 -4.39
CA ALA A 18 1.59 -14.53 -4.79
C ALA A 18 0.55 -13.72 -3.99
N GLU A 19 -0.43 -13.18 -4.68
CA GLU A 19 -1.48 -12.33 -4.09
C GLU A 19 -2.74 -13.13 -3.84
N ASN A 20 -3.09 -13.34 -2.58
CA ASN A 20 -4.34 -13.99 -2.20
C ASN A 20 -5.42 -13.01 -1.74
N LYS A 21 -5.04 -11.77 -1.45
CA LYS A 21 -5.90 -10.81 -0.75
C LYS A 21 -7.16 -10.42 -1.53
N TYR A 22 -7.15 -10.59 -2.85
CA TYR A 22 -8.24 -10.14 -3.72
C TYR A 22 -9.05 -11.28 -4.32
N ASN A 23 -8.78 -12.52 -3.90
CA ASN A 23 -9.45 -13.70 -4.42
C ASN A 23 -9.81 -14.65 -3.28
N ASP A 24 -11.08 -14.91 -3.08
CA ASP A 24 -11.49 -16.16 -2.49
C ASP A 24 -11.14 -17.27 -3.49
N GLN A 25 -10.17 -18.08 -3.13
CA GLN A 25 -9.58 -19.08 -4.00
C GLN A 25 -10.57 -20.20 -4.32
N ILE A 26 -11.26 -20.08 -5.43
CA ILE A 26 -12.06 -21.19 -5.95
C ILE A 26 -11.43 -21.79 -7.20
N SER A 27 -10.52 -21.10 -7.88
CA SER A 27 -9.90 -21.62 -9.11
C SER A 27 -8.45 -21.19 -9.28
N GLY A 28 -7.53 -21.84 -8.72
CA GLY A 28 -6.14 -22.00 -9.14
C GLY A 28 -5.29 -20.84 -9.70
N PHE A 29 -5.85 -19.69 -9.98
CA PHE A 29 -5.15 -18.51 -10.47
C PHE A 29 -4.93 -17.49 -9.34
N GLN A 30 -3.69 -17.40 -8.90
CA GLN A 30 -3.28 -16.37 -7.95
C GLN A 30 -2.83 -15.11 -8.70
N GLY A 31 -3.14 -13.94 -8.14
CA GLY A 31 -2.49 -12.70 -8.56
C GLY A 31 -1.01 -12.73 -8.20
N VAL A 32 -0.21 -11.94 -8.91
CA VAL A 32 1.23 -11.84 -8.67
C VAL A 32 1.58 -10.39 -8.41
N SER A 33 2.43 -10.14 -7.42
CA SER A 33 2.98 -8.82 -7.16
C SER A 33 4.51 -8.83 -7.13
N LEU A 34 5.05 -7.74 -7.61
CA LEU A 34 6.44 -7.35 -7.42
C LEU A 34 6.43 -6.14 -6.48
N SER A 35 7.14 -6.22 -5.37
CA SER A 35 7.31 -5.08 -4.47
C SER A 35 8.76 -4.91 -4.04
N GLY A 36 9.10 -3.69 -3.66
CA GLY A 36 10.42 -3.41 -3.13
C GLY A 36 10.45 -2.06 -2.41
N ARG A 37 11.53 -1.87 -1.67
CA ARG A 37 11.85 -0.64 -0.96
C ARG A 37 13.33 -0.39 -1.07
N TRP A 38 13.72 0.79 -1.53
CA TRP A 38 15.09 1.19 -1.71
C TRP A 38 15.35 2.48 -0.96
N LEU A 39 16.42 2.49 -0.14
CA LEU A 39 16.81 3.62 0.67
C LEU A 39 18.26 3.98 0.37
N TYR A 40 18.53 5.27 0.37
CA TYR A 40 19.85 5.84 0.36
C TYR A 40 20.04 6.67 1.62
N LYS A 41 21.16 6.47 2.32
CA LYS A 41 21.52 7.12 3.58
C LYS A 41 22.69 8.07 3.34
N PRO A 42 22.45 9.33 2.89
CA PRO A 42 23.50 10.30 2.65
C PRO A 42 24.23 10.72 3.94
N LEU A 43 23.56 10.63 5.07
CA LEU A 43 24.13 10.84 6.39
C LEU A 43 23.78 9.64 7.26
N ASN A 44 24.79 8.97 7.76
CA ASN A 44 24.63 7.85 8.69
C ASN A 44 25.83 7.81 9.63
N ASN A 45 25.72 8.49 10.76
CA ASN A 45 26.76 8.58 11.77
C ASN A 45 26.15 8.56 13.18
N GLU A 46 26.98 8.62 14.20
CA GLU A 46 26.57 8.53 15.61
C GLU A 46 25.58 9.62 16.05
N PHE A 47 25.53 10.75 15.36
CA PHE A 47 24.71 11.91 15.77
C PHE A 47 23.41 12.03 14.97
N ILE A 48 23.45 11.63 13.70
CA ILE A 48 22.33 11.80 12.80
C ILE A 48 22.32 10.74 11.71
N THR A 49 21.15 10.18 11.46
CA THR A 49 20.87 9.39 10.26
C THR A 49 19.82 10.11 9.44
N LEU A 50 20.13 10.35 8.17
CA LEU A 50 19.17 10.78 7.16
C LEU A 50 19.01 9.67 6.14
N HIS A 51 17.81 9.14 5.94
CA HIS A 51 17.52 8.33 4.78
C HIS A 51 16.50 9.00 3.87
N VAL A 52 16.68 8.81 2.59
CA VAL A 52 15.71 9.12 1.55
C VAL A 52 15.48 7.86 0.73
N GLY A 53 14.25 7.61 0.36
CA GLY A 53 13.98 6.38 -0.36
C GLY A 53 12.62 6.35 -1.02
N ALA A 54 12.31 5.18 -1.56
CA ALA A 54 11.00 4.91 -2.14
C ALA A 54 10.64 3.44 -2.02
N SER A 55 9.39 3.19 -1.72
CA SER A 55 8.73 1.90 -1.86
C SER A 55 7.97 1.84 -3.18
N PHE A 56 7.86 0.65 -3.73
CA PHE A 56 7.02 0.42 -4.90
C PHE A 56 6.33 -0.95 -4.80
N ARG A 57 5.16 -1.04 -5.40
CA ARG A 57 4.46 -2.31 -5.58
C ARG A 57 3.68 -2.30 -6.89
N TYR A 58 3.93 -3.30 -7.71
CA TYR A 58 3.09 -3.62 -8.85
C TYR A 58 2.34 -4.93 -8.54
N SER A 59 1.01 -4.90 -8.60
CA SER A 59 0.19 -6.10 -8.39
C SER A 59 -0.68 -6.35 -9.61
N ARG A 60 -0.59 -7.55 -10.17
CA ARG A 60 -1.53 -8.04 -11.16
C ARG A 60 -2.62 -8.81 -10.44
N ILE A 61 -3.84 -8.27 -10.51
CA ILE A 61 -5.00 -8.85 -9.86
C ILE A 61 -5.59 -9.90 -10.80
N ASN A 62 -5.84 -11.09 -10.28
CA ASN A 62 -6.59 -12.07 -11.05
C ASN A 62 -8.07 -11.67 -11.07
N THR A 63 -8.59 -11.44 -12.26
CA THR A 63 -9.94 -10.90 -12.45
C THR A 63 -10.79 -11.80 -13.35
N GLY A 64 -10.56 -13.11 -13.29
CA GLY A 64 -11.09 -14.07 -14.26
C GLY A 64 -12.44 -14.71 -13.92
N GLU A 65 -12.95 -14.60 -12.70
CA GLU A 65 -14.10 -15.41 -12.32
C GLU A 65 -15.33 -14.62 -11.86
N VAL A 66 -16.45 -15.05 -12.42
CA VAL A 66 -17.80 -14.78 -11.91
C VAL A 66 -18.24 -16.01 -11.12
N VAL A 67 -18.39 -15.87 -9.81
CA VAL A 67 -18.97 -16.91 -8.97
C VAL A 67 -20.33 -16.41 -8.48
N ASN A 68 -21.38 -17.20 -8.76
CA ASN A 68 -22.77 -16.84 -8.40
C ASN A 68 -23.22 -15.46 -8.91
N ASN A 69 -22.84 -15.08 -10.15
CA ASN A 69 -23.17 -13.79 -10.76
C ASN A 69 -22.55 -12.58 -10.05
N VAL A 70 -21.60 -12.77 -9.16
CA VAL A 70 -20.85 -11.69 -8.50
C VAL A 70 -19.44 -11.62 -9.06
N PHE A 71 -19.05 -10.44 -9.53
CA PHE A 71 -17.67 -10.19 -9.95
C PHE A 71 -16.76 -10.17 -8.71
N LYS A 72 -15.88 -11.16 -8.58
CA LYS A 72 -14.87 -11.22 -7.50
C LYS A 72 -13.64 -10.34 -7.73
N THR A 73 -13.78 -9.29 -8.52
CA THR A 73 -12.65 -8.43 -8.93
C THR A 73 -12.70 -7.04 -8.35
N ASN A 74 -13.44 -6.88 -7.27
CA ASN A 74 -13.45 -5.62 -6.55
C ASN A 74 -12.17 -5.50 -5.73
N VAL A 75 -11.44 -4.42 -5.93
CA VAL A 75 -10.42 -3.99 -4.98
C VAL A 75 -11.08 -3.06 -3.99
N GLU A 76 -11.10 -3.47 -2.77
CA GLU A 76 -11.57 -2.69 -1.65
C GLU A 76 -10.39 -1.94 -1.03
N LEU A 77 -10.54 -0.63 -0.90
CA LEU A 77 -9.59 0.25 -0.27
C LEU A 77 -10.26 0.79 0.98
N GLU A 78 -9.83 0.27 2.11
CA GLU A 78 -10.35 0.62 3.43
C GLU A 78 -9.31 1.41 4.21
N SER A 79 -9.75 2.38 4.97
CA SER A 79 -8.93 3.07 5.94
C SER A 79 -9.70 3.22 7.24
N ASN A 80 -9.15 2.68 8.30
CA ASN A 80 -9.68 2.80 9.65
C ASN A 80 -8.97 3.95 10.37
N MET A 81 -9.65 4.58 11.32
CA MET A 81 -8.96 5.47 12.25
C MET A 81 -7.90 4.69 13.02
N GLN A 82 -6.74 5.27 13.21
CA GLN A 82 -5.64 4.64 13.98
C GLN A 82 -5.96 4.46 15.47
N THR A 83 -6.99 5.11 15.95
CA THR A 83 -7.51 4.92 17.30
C THR A 83 -8.60 3.85 17.23
N TYR A 84 -8.32 2.70 17.83
CA TYR A 84 -9.28 1.60 18.03
C TYR A 84 -10.39 1.97 19.04
N VAL A 85 -11.04 3.11 18.87
CA VAL A 85 -12.14 3.52 19.75
C VAL A 85 -13.43 2.81 19.37
N ASP A 86 -13.52 2.38 18.11
CA ASP A 86 -14.70 1.68 17.60
C ASP A 86 -14.23 0.65 16.56
N GLY A 87 -14.07 -0.58 16.99
CA GLY A 87 -13.35 -1.64 16.29
C GLY A 87 -13.92 -2.10 14.94
N THR A 88 -14.89 -1.41 14.36
CA THR A 88 -15.60 -1.86 13.17
C THR A 88 -15.96 -0.76 12.16
N THR A 89 -15.69 0.51 12.45
CA THR A 89 -16.12 1.59 11.55
C THR A 89 -15.03 1.96 10.57
N GLU A 90 -15.19 1.54 9.33
CA GLU A 90 -14.38 2.00 8.20
C GLU A 90 -14.64 3.50 7.99
N PHE A 91 -13.61 4.32 8.18
CA PHE A 91 -13.72 5.76 7.96
C PHE A 91 -13.78 6.12 6.47
N LEU A 92 -13.05 5.37 5.67
CA LEU A 92 -13.04 5.49 4.22
C LEU A 92 -13.10 4.08 3.62
N ASN A 93 -14.09 3.85 2.77
CA ASN A 93 -14.20 2.65 1.95
C ASN A 93 -14.40 3.05 0.50
N ALA A 94 -13.59 2.51 -0.39
CA ALA A 94 -13.74 2.69 -1.82
C ALA A 94 -13.62 1.34 -2.52
N GLN A 95 -14.71 0.90 -3.12
CA GLN A 95 -14.75 -0.30 -3.95
C GLN A 95 -14.47 0.06 -5.40
N VAL A 96 -13.45 -0.55 -5.98
CA VAL A 96 -13.10 -0.37 -7.38
C VAL A 96 -13.34 -1.66 -8.14
N PRO A 97 -14.46 -1.75 -8.88
CA PRO A 97 -14.79 -2.94 -9.66
C PRO A 97 -13.89 -3.06 -10.91
N TRP A 98 -13.73 -4.30 -11.39
CA TRP A 98 -12.99 -4.66 -12.61
C TRP A 98 -11.53 -4.23 -12.60
N ALA A 99 -10.91 -4.30 -11.45
CA ALA A 99 -9.49 -4.03 -11.32
C ALA A 99 -8.67 -5.04 -12.13
N LYS A 100 -7.63 -4.58 -12.82
CA LYS A 100 -6.70 -5.42 -13.59
C LYS A 100 -5.34 -5.49 -12.92
N ASN A 101 -4.80 -4.33 -12.60
CA ASN A 101 -3.51 -4.20 -11.95
C ASN A 101 -3.44 -2.88 -11.18
N THR A 102 -2.56 -2.85 -10.20
CA THR A 102 -2.27 -1.66 -9.41
C THR A 102 -0.79 -1.35 -9.44
N ILE A 103 -0.46 -0.07 -9.40
CA ILE A 103 0.88 0.43 -9.14
C ILE A 103 0.80 1.31 -7.92
N THR A 104 1.65 1.07 -6.94
CA THR A 104 1.83 1.91 -5.76
C THR A 104 3.28 2.37 -5.71
N VAL A 105 3.50 3.65 -5.43
CA VAL A 105 4.82 4.24 -5.22
C VAL A 105 4.74 5.11 -3.98
N GLY A 106 5.74 4.98 -3.11
CA GLY A 106 5.82 5.72 -1.84
C GLY A 106 7.22 6.30 -1.62
N PRO A 107 7.54 7.53 -2.10
CA PRO A 107 8.74 8.21 -1.65
C PRO A 107 8.66 8.52 -0.16
N GLU A 108 9.79 8.36 0.52
CA GLU A 108 9.90 8.52 1.96
C GLU A 108 11.18 9.24 2.37
N VAL A 109 11.12 9.89 3.52
CA VAL A 109 12.26 10.53 4.17
C VAL A 109 12.19 10.27 5.67
N LEU A 110 13.33 10.01 6.28
CA LEU A 110 13.48 9.88 7.72
C LEU A 110 14.77 10.57 8.17
N VAL A 111 14.63 11.41 9.18
CA VAL A 111 15.76 11.97 9.93
C VAL A 111 15.68 11.47 11.36
N VAL A 112 16.76 10.94 11.88
CA VAL A 112 16.86 10.44 13.25
C VAL A 112 18.07 11.05 13.93
N THR A 113 17.88 11.57 15.13
CA THR A 113 18.94 11.94 16.07
C THR A 113 18.70 11.18 17.38
N SER A 114 19.58 11.33 18.36
CA SER A 114 19.39 10.65 19.65
C SER A 114 18.09 11.02 20.37
N ASN A 115 17.60 12.24 20.22
CA ASN A 115 16.44 12.72 20.98
C ASN A 115 15.23 13.12 20.13
N MET A 116 15.34 13.08 18.81
CA MET A 116 14.20 13.40 17.94
C MET A 116 14.25 12.62 16.63
N PHE A 117 13.06 12.42 16.06
CA PHE A 117 12.94 11.97 14.68
C PHE A 117 11.90 12.80 13.92
N LEU A 118 12.08 12.85 12.62
CA LEU A 118 11.12 13.37 11.67
C LEU A 118 11.01 12.39 10.51
N ARG A 119 9.81 11.89 10.23
CA ARG A 119 9.56 11.06 9.05
C ARG A 119 8.38 11.55 8.25
N GLY A 120 8.44 11.32 6.96
CA GLY A 120 7.35 11.61 6.05
C GLY A 120 7.32 10.65 4.90
N GLU A 121 6.12 10.36 4.42
CA GLU A 121 5.89 9.52 3.27
C GLU A 121 4.74 10.10 2.45
N TYR A 122 4.89 10.05 1.13
CA TYR A 122 3.81 10.32 0.19
C TYR A 122 3.49 9.03 -0.55
N ILE A 123 2.24 8.61 -0.55
CA ILE A 123 1.79 7.38 -1.19
C ILE A 123 0.95 7.74 -2.40
N TYR A 124 1.36 7.27 -3.56
CA TYR A 124 0.59 7.35 -4.79
C TYR A 124 0.22 5.95 -5.26
N LYS A 125 -1.08 5.71 -5.45
CA LYS A 125 -1.61 4.45 -5.96
C LYS A 125 -2.44 4.70 -7.21
N ARG A 126 -2.13 3.98 -8.27
CA ARG A 126 -2.90 3.96 -9.51
C ARG A 126 -3.44 2.57 -9.76
N LEU A 127 -4.73 2.51 -9.98
CA LEU A 127 -5.44 1.29 -10.27
C LEU A 127 -5.93 1.34 -11.71
N TYR A 128 -5.63 0.30 -12.46
CA TYR A 128 -6.08 0.13 -13.83
C TYR A 128 -7.23 -0.85 -13.89
N LYS A 129 -8.28 -0.51 -14.61
CA LYS A 129 -9.43 -1.37 -14.84
C LYS A 129 -9.27 -2.23 -16.09
N LYS A 130 -9.99 -3.35 -16.15
CA LYS A 130 -10.17 -4.12 -17.37
C LYS A 130 -10.90 -3.30 -18.43
N ARG A 131 -10.74 -3.69 -19.68
CA ARG A 131 -11.55 -3.16 -20.76
C ARG A 131 -13.01 -3.56 -20.56
N ASN A 132 -13.92 -2.64 -20.84
CA ASN A 132 -15.35 -2.88 -20.90
C ASN A 132 -15.73 -3.49 -22.26
N ASP A 133 -15.23 -4.68 -22.56
CA ASP A 133 -15.51 -5.43 -23.77
C ASP A 133 -16.78 -6.28 -23.63
N GLU A 134 -17.18 -6.88 -24.74
CA GLU A 134 -18.38 -7.72 -24.81
C GLU A 134 -18.29 -8.93 -23.87
N ALA A 135 -17.13 -9.58 -23.79
CA ALA A 135 -16.94 -10.73 -22.92
C ALA A 135 -17.11 -10.35 -21.44
N LEU A 136 -16.66 -9.15 -21.04
CA LEU A 136 -16.87 -8.65 -19.69
C LEU A 136 -18.34 -8.32 -19.43
N PHE A 137 -19.04 -7.77 -20.43
CA PHE A 137 -20.46 -7.47 -20.36
C PHE A 137 -21.29 -8.75 -20.22
N GLU A 138 -21.02 -9.75 -21.04
CA GLU A 138 -21.69 -11.05 -20.98
C GLU A 138 -21.46 -11.78 -19.66
N ASN A 139 -20.23 -11.76 -19.16
CA ASN A 139 -19.88 -12.36 -17.87
C ASN A 139 -20.57 -11.66 -16.70
N GLN A 140 -20.80 -10.36 -16.81
CA GLN A 140 -21.45 -9.57 -15.75
C GLN A 140 -22.95 -9.70 -15.73
N LEU A 141 -23.56 -9.76 -16.91
CA LEU A 141 -25.01 -9.78 -17.09
C LEU A 141 -25.54 -11.14 -17.48
N GLY A 142 -24.67 -12.12 -17.67
CA GLY A 142 -25.02 -13.48 -18.05
C GLY A 142 -26.03 -14.09 -17.09
N GLY A 143 -27.25 -14.31 -17.59
CA GLY A 143 -28.37 -14.87 -16.83
C GLY A 143 -29.23 -13.85 -16.06
N VAL A 144 -28.85 -12.59 -16.02
CA VAL A 144 -29.71 -11.52 -15.46
C VAL A 144 -30.46 -10.84 -16.59
N TRP A 145 -31.78 -10.76 -16.47
CA TRP A 145 -32.60 -9.99 -17.37
C TRP A 145 -32.26 -8.50 -17.24
N SER A 146 -31.43 -8.03 -18.11
CA SER A 146 -31.00 -6.63 -18.12
C SER A 146 -31.56 -5.94 -19.37
N TRP A 147 -32.23 -4.81 -19.16
CA TRP A 147 -32.64 -3.90 -20.23
C TRP A 147 -31.47 -3.09 -20.78
N THR A 148 -30.27 -3.34 -20.26
CA THR A 148 -29.07 -2.61 -20.59
C THR A 148 -28.45 -3.21 -21.85
N THR A 149 -28.27 -2.42 -22.86
CA THR A 149 -27.50 -2.81 -24.06
C THR A 149 -26.00 -2.69 -23.80
N LEU A 150 -25.18 -3.43 -24.57
CA LEU A 150 -23.72 -3.31 -24.50
C LEU A 150 -23.27 -1.84 -24.62
N ALA A 151 -23.87 -1.08 -25.54
CA ALA A 151 -23.50 0.32 -25.76
C ALA A 151 -23.79 1.22 -24.54
N SER A 152 -24.97 1.06 -23.92
CA SER A 152 -25.32 1.82 -22.73
C SER A 152 -24.53 1.40 -21.50
N TRP A 153 -24.20 0.10 -21.38
CA TRP A 153 -23.31 -0.38 -20.32
C TRP A 153 -21.89 0.17 -20.50
N GLN A 154 -21.35 0.16 -21.70
CA GLN A 154 -20.04 0.73 -22.00
C GLN A 154 -19.98 2.23 -21.71
N ALA A 155 -21.03 2.96 -22.04
CA ALA A 155 -21.15 4.39 -21.73
C ALA A 155 -21.15 4.68 -20.23
N GLY A 156 -21.86 3.86 -19.45
CA GLY A 156 -21.91 3.95 -17.99
C GLY A 156 -20.62 3.45 -17.28
N ASN A 157 -19.84 2.60 -17.95
CA ASN A 157 -18.65 1.99 -17.40
C ASN A 157 -17.39 2.25 -18.27
N PRO A 158 -17.02 3.51 -18.49
CA PRO A 158 -15.87 3.81 -19.30
C PRO A 158 -14.59 3.23 -18.68
N ILE A 159 -13.65 2.83 -19.54
CA ILE A 159 -12.32 2.39 -19.09
C ILE A 159 -11.65 3.57 -18.40
N ARG A 160 -11.47 3.47 -17.10
CA ARG A 160 -10.82 4.52 -16.30
C ARG A 160 -9.72 3.95 -15.42
N THR A 161 -8.74 4.77 -15.17
CA THR A 161 -7.78 4.56 -14.11
C THR A 161 -8.26 5.30 -12.87
N SER A 162 -8.30 4.64 -11.74
CA SER A 162 -8.51 5.30 -10.45
C SER A 162 -7.16 5.67 -9.85
N LYS A 163 -7.07 6.86 -9.27
CA LYS A 163 -5.86 7.39 -8.65
C LYS A 163 -6.18 7.69 -7.19
N PHE A 164 -5.30 7.28 -6.31
CA PHE A 164 -5.37 7.53 -4.88
C PHE A 164 -4.05 8.10 -4.43
N GLN A 165 -4.10 9.02 -3.50
CA GLN A 165 -2.90 9.61 -2.93
C GLN A 165 -3.12 9.93 -1.46
N GLY A 166 -2.05 9.85 -0.70
CA GLY A 166 -2.02 10.20 0.70
C GLY A 166 -0.61 10.62 1.09
N ALA A 167 -0.50 11.38 2.14
CA ALA A 167 0.78 11.75 2.72
C ALA A 167 0.64 11.83 4.23
N TYR A 168 1.73 11.62 4.93
CA TYR A 168 1.82 11.93 6.33
C TYR A 168 3.20 12.47 6.68
N VAL A 169 3.23 13.25 7.75
CA VAL A 169 4.45 13.67 8.43
C VAL A 169 4.29 13.34 9.91
N GLU A 170 5.32 12.76 10.48
CA GLU A 170 5.36 12.40 11.89
C GLU A 170 6.66 12.88 12.50
N MET A 171 6.57 13.41 13.70
CA MET A 171 7.70 13.89 14.48
C MET A 171 7.58 13.36 15.90
N GLY A 172 8.70 12.88 16.44
CA GLY A 172 8.82 12.50 17.85
C GLY A 172 9.95 13.23 18.52
N TYR A 173 9.76 13.54 19.79
CA TYR A 173 10.76 14.12 20.66
C TYR A 173 10.80 13.38 21.99
N LEU A 174 11.98 12.90 22.36
CA LEU A 174 12.23 12.21 23.61
C LEU A 174 12.59 13.21 24.69
N LEU A 175 11.75 13.30 25.72
CA LEU A 175 11.98 14.17 26.88
C LEU A 175 12.97 13.56 27.86
N CYS A 176 12.92 12.25 28.05
CA CYS A 176 13.90 11.48 28.81
C CYS A 176 13.90 10.03 28.29
N GLY A 177 15.07 9.39 28.31
CA GLY A 177 15.28 8.04 27.81
C GLY A 177 16.65 7.86 27.18
N GLU A 178 16.96 6.66 26.69
CA GLU A 178 18.26 6.33 26.09
C GLU A 178 18.47 6.93 24.69
N GLY A 179 17.38 7.22 23.98
CA GLY A 179 17.45 7.83 22.66
C GLY A 179 16.85 6.97 21.54
N TYR A 180 16.59 7.62 20.43
CA TYR A 180 16.23 6.95 19.18
C TYR A 180 17.47 6.42 18.48
N GLY A 181 17.29 5.38 17.71
CA GLY A 181 18.31 4.81 16.86
C GLY A 181 17.78 4.51 15.46
N TYR A 182 18.65 4.02 14.62
CA TYR A 182 18.31 3.57 13.28
C TYR A 182 18.67 2.09 13.13
N ASP A 183 17.80 1.32 12.54
CA ASP A 183 18.02 -0.08 12.22
C ASP A 183 18.41 -0.21 10.75
N ASP A 184 19.68 -0.44 10.50
CA ASP A 184 20.22 -0.59 9.14
C ASP A 184 19.71 -1.83 8.43
N GLU A 185 19.43 -2.89 9.19
CA GLU A 185 18.94 -4.14 8.62
C GLU A 185 17.52 -4.04 8.08
N TYR A 186 16.67 -3.23 8.70
CA TYR A 186 15.28 -3.04 8.27
C TYR A 186 15.01 -1.67 7.65
N GLY A 187 15.98 -0.76 7.72
CA GLY A 187 15.79 0.61 7.23
C GLY A 187 14.71 1.36 8.00
N LEU A 188 14.64 1.18 9.32
CA LEU A 188 13.57 1.68 10.17
C LEU A 188 14.10 2.51 11.34
N LEU A 189 13.24 3.38 11.85
CA LEU A 189 13.42 4.01 13.15
C LEU A 189 13.39 2.94 14.24
N ARG A 190 14.41 2.93 15.10
CA ARG A 190 14.41 2.18 16.33
C ARG A 190 13.98 3.12 17.47
N GLY A 191 12.81 2.87 18.03
CA GLY A 191 12.29 3.61 19.16
C GLY A 191 13.11 3.37 20.43
N SER A 192 12.99 4.27 21.38
CA SER A 192 13.44 4.03 22.76
C SER A 192 12.48 3.06 23.40
N ASN A 193 12.98 1.96 23.93
CA ASN A 193 12.16 0.88 24.54
C ASN A 193 12.48 0.64 26.01
N GLU A 194 13.15 1.59 26.65
CA GLU A 194 13.54 1.45 28.05
C GLU A 194 12.41 1.85 28.99
N ARG A 195 12.42 1.23 30.16
CA ARG A 195 11.44 1.49 31.19
C ARG A 195 11.67 2.87 31.80
N GLY A 196 10.73 3.79 31.60
CA GLY A 196 10.81 5.16 32.09
C GLY A 196 11.04 6.20 31.02
N ASP A 197 11.09 5.82 29.74
CA ASP A 197 11.15 6.74 28.63
C ASP A 197 9.86 7.54 28.52
N LEU A 198 10.01 8.82 28.22
CA LEU A 198 8.91 9.74 27.97
C LEU A 198 9.12 10.45 26.65
N GLU A 199 8.22 10.21 25.71
CA GLU A 199 8.25 10.83 24.39
C GLU A 199 6.96 11.60 24.09
N ILE A 200 7.06 12.57 23.20
CA ILE A 200 5.93 13.27 22.59
C ILE A 200 5.99 12.99 21.10
N VAL A 201 4.91 12.44 20.56
CA VAL A 201 4.77 12.15 19.14
C VAL A 201 3.60 12.94 18.56
N ALA A 202 3.83 13.59 17.43
CA ALA A 202 2.80 14.28 16.67
C ALA A 202 2.79 13.73 15.23
N ARG A 203 1.60 13.49 14.68
CA ARG A 203 1.39 13.02 13.31
C ARG A 203 0.26 13.81 12.64
N TYR A 204 0.52 14.20 11.40
CA TYR A 204 -0.44 14.84 10.50
C TYR A 204 -0.61 14.05 9.20
#